data_df01a6998bf6948ef8694b98eb67bc45
#
_entry.id   df01a6998bf6948ef8694b98eb67bc45
#
_cell.length_a   1.000
_cell.length_b   1.000
_cell.length_c   1.000
_cell.angle_alpha   90.00
_cell.angle_beta   90.00
_cell.angle_gamma   90.00
#
_symmetry.space_group_name_H-M   'P 1'
#
loop_
_entity.id
_entity.type
_entity.pdbx_description
1 polymer ?
#
loop_
_entity_poly.entity_id
_entity_poly.type
_entity_poly.pdbx_seq_one_letter_code
_entity_poly.pdbx_strand_id
1 'polypeptide(L)'
;MRLKNVTLVQLRTFLSLVRNESFTKAGQDLAVSPATVTSQIKQLEDALETRLLFRTTRSVKLKDAGAVLARQATKILHLIEAIPERLGAVANLERGEVSVGIIGTAGYVMPKVLASYQREHPGIQLDLMMGNRNTIWDAILDGTIDIGIMGTPPEDTNIQSEVIGIHRLIFVAHPNHPLCQLDRELTPKELIKHQLIAREVGSGTRLAMAAYFGALFHQATRPPIVLDTNEGIKQSILAGMGISLLSDATCELELNHGLLKTLPVEGTPLDRQWYAVRLANLERNPAEQSLLRFLVMQAER
;
A
#
# COMPACT_ATOMS: atom_id res chain seq x y z
N MET A 1 1.50 34.91 -2.44
CA MET A 1 1.36 34.15 -1.20
C MET A 1 2.73 34.05 -0.53
N ARG A 2 2.93 34.58 0.66
CA ARG A 2 4.19 34.48 1.40
C ARG A 2 3.97 33.59 2.62
N LEU A 3 4.53 32.37 2.61
CA LEU A 3 4.44 31.37 3.70
C LEU A 3 5.15 31.80 5.01
N LYS A 4 5.48 33.09 5.18
CA LYS A 4 6.34 33.59 6.29
C LYS A 4 5.76 33.36 7.70
N ASN A 5 4.49 33.03 7.84
CA ASN A 5 3.81 32.97 9.14
C ASN A 5 3.16 31.60 9.45
N VAL A 6 3.43 30.58 8.65
CA VAL A 6 2.95 29.21 8.94
C VAL A 6 3.93 28.52 9.88
N THR A 7 3.43 27.95 10.99
CA THR A 7 4.25 27.26 11.98
C THR A 7 3.98 25.76 11.99
N LEU A 8 4.95 24.97 12.46
CA LEU A 8 4.79 23.52 12.64
C LEU A 8 3.67 23.18 13.62
N VAL A 9 3.47 23.99 14.64
CA VAL A 9 2.38 23.81 15.62
C VAL A 9 1.03 23.94 14.91
N GLN A 10 0.88 24.91 14.02
CA GLN A 10 -0.36 25.06 13.24
C GLN A 10 -0.60 23.89 12.29
N LEU A 11 0.44 23.36 11.66
CA LEU A 11 0.33 22.18 10.81
C LEU A 11 -0.06 20.92 11.61
N ARG A 12 0.56 20.69 12.77
CA ARG A 12 0.17 19.61 13.70
C ARG A 12 -1.27 19.76 14.17
N THR A 13 -1.67 20.96 14.54
CA THR A 13 -3.05 21.24 14.98
C THR A 13 -4.05 20.96 13.85
N PHE A 14 -3.72 21.36 12.63
CA PHE A 14 -4.56 21.11 11.47
C PHE A 14 -4.70 19.61 11.20
N LEU A 15 -3.60 18.84 11.19
CA LEU A 15 -3.66 17.39 10.98
C LEU A 15 -4.37 16.64 12.09
N SER A 16 -4.18 17.03 13.35
CA SER A 16 -4.94 16.47 14.47
C SER A 16 -6.45 16.74 14.30
N LEU A 17 -6.82 17.95 13.88
CA LEU A 17 -8.22 18.28 13.61
C LEU A 17 -8.80 17.46 12.44
N VAL A 18 -8.03 17.23 11.37
CA VAL A 18 -8.43 16.40 10.23
C VAL A 18 -8.66 14.96 10.66
N ARG A 19 -7.77 14.40 11.48
CA ARG A 19 -7.85 13.02 11.97
C ARG A 19 -9.04 12.79 12.90
N ASN A 20 -9.28 13.76 13.80
CA ASN A 20 -10.30 13.64 14.83
C ASN A 20 -11.67 14.16 14.41
N GLU A 21 -11.78 14.90 13.33
CA GLU A 21 -12.99 15.59 12.82
C GLU A 21 -13.74 16.43 13.88
N SER A 22 -13.05 16.81 14.95
CA SER A 22 -13.61 17.49 16.11
C SER A 22 -12.59 18.40 16.79
N PHE A 23 -12.94 19.67 16.98
CA PHE A 23 -12.11 20.64 17.68
C PHE A 23 -11.83 20.22 19.14
N THR A 24 -12.82 19.62 19.81
CA THR A 24 -12.67 19.15 21.19
C THR A 24 -11.71 17.96 21.27
N LYS A 25 -11.88 16.95 20.40
CA LYS A 25 -10.99 15.79 20.37
C LYS A 25 -9.57 16.16 19.94
N ALA A 26 -9.42 17.05 18.96
CA ALA A 26 -8.10 17.57 18.56
C ALA A 26 -7.42 18.34 19.71
N GLY A 27 -8.19 19.10 20.50
CA GLY A 27 -7.66 19.75 21.70
C GLY A 27 -7.17 18.75 22.74
N GLN A 28 -7.91 17.67 22.96
CA GLN A 28 -7.51 16.58 23.86
C GLN A 28 -6.25 15.86 23.36
N ASP A 29 -6.19 15.52 22.06
CA ASP A 29 -5.05 14.88 21.41
C ASP A 29 -3.76 15.71 21.56
N LEU A 30 -3.87 17.04 21.49
CA LEU A 30 -2.74 17.98 21.59
C LEU A 30 -2.51 18.57 22.97
N ALA A 31 -3.30 18.17 23.98
CA ALA A 31 -3.28 18.71 25.33
C ALA A 31 -3.46 20.24 25.39
N VAL A 32 -4.34 20.80 24.52
CA VAL A 32 -4.68 22.22 24.47
C VAL A 32 -6.19 22.45 24.49
N SER A 33 -6.64 23.68 24.76
CA SER A 33 -8.06 24.01 24.74
C SER A 33 -8.64 24.00 23.32
N PRO A 34 -9.93 23.66 23.12
CA PRO A 34 -10.59 23.77 21.82
C PRO A 34 -10.55 25.20 21.24
N ALA A 35 -10.51 26.21 22.11
CA ALA A 35 -10.35 27.60 21.69
C ALA A 35 -8.95 27.85 21.07
N THR A 36 -7.92 27.22 21.63
CA THR A 36 -6.55 27.27 21.09
C THR A 36 -6.50 26.61 19.70
N VAL A 37 -7.10 25.43 19.53
CA VAL A 37 -7.22 24.76 18.23
C VAL A 37 -7.90 25.69 17.21
N THR A 38 -9.04 26.28 17.59
CA THR A 38 -9.78 27.21 16.71
C THR A 38 -8.93 28.43 16.32
N SER A 39 -8.19 29.01 17.26
CA SER A 39 -7.31 30.15 17.02
C SER A 39 -6.18 29.79 16.05
N GLN A 40 -5.52 28.64 16.26
CA GLN A 40 -4.42 28.18 15.39
C GLN A 40 -4.88 27.87 13.97
N ILE A 41 -6.05 27.24 13.81
CA ILE A 41 -6.63 27.00 12.49
C ILE A 41 -6.97 28.32 11.80
N LYS A 42 -7.56 29.28 12.50
CA LYS A 42 -7.85 30.60 11.95
C LYS A 42 -6.58 31.30 11.48
N GLN A 43 -5.53 31.32 12.31
CA GLN A 43 -4.23 31.94 11.96
C GLN A 43 -3.60 31.24 10.73
N LEU A 44 -3.73 29.91 10.63
CA LEU A 44 -3.25 29.15 9.48
C LEU A 44 -4.02 29.51 8.20
N GLU A 45 -5.36 29.56 8.25
CA GLU A 45 -6.20 30.02 7.13
C GLU A 45 -5.88 31.44 6.72
N ASP A 46 -5.67 32.34 7.70
CA ASP A 46 -5.33 33.75 7.46
C ASP A 46 -3.92 33.88 6.84
N ALA A 47 -2.93 33.10 7.32
CA ALA A 47 -1.58 33.07 6.75
C ALA A 47 -1.53 32.52 5.32
N LEU A 48 -2.40 31.58 4.99
CA LEU A 48 -2.53 30.98 3.65
C LEU A 48 -3.51 31.74 2.74
N GLU A 49 -4.19 32.77 3.26
CA GLU A 49 -5.24 33.54 2.57
C GLU A 49 -6.32 32.62 1.96
N THR A 50 -6.56 31.46 2.59
CA THR A 50 -7.41 30.39 2.03
C THR A 50 -8.17 29.67 3.13
N ARG A 51 -9.46 29.39 2.89
CA ARG A 51 -10.27 28.58 3.79
C ARG A 51 -10.04 27.09 3.52
N LEU A 52 -9.64 26.37 4.56
CA LEU A 52 -9.27 24.94 4.51
C LEU A 52 -10.45 24.02 4.85
N LEU A 53 -11.41 24.52 5.64
CA LEU A 53 -12.48 23.73 6.21
C LEU A 53 -13.86 24.28 5.81
N PHE A 54 -14.83 23.37 5.64
CA PHE A 54 -16.23 23.71 5.70
C PHE A 54 -16.63 23.83 7.18
N ARG A 55 -17.14 24.98 7.58
CA ARG A 55 -17.64 25.19 8.94
C ARG A 55 -19.10 24.73 9.01
N THR A 56 -19.33 23.54 9.54
CA THR A 56 -20.67 23.09 9.91
C THR A 56 -20.72 22.92 11.44
N THR A 57 -21.89 23.08 12.03
CA THR A 57 -22.09 23.00 13.48
C THR A 57 -21.89 21.57 14.05
N ARG A 58 -21.77 20.55 13.20
CA ARG A 58 -21.75 19.14 13.62
C ARG A 58 -20.56 18.31 13.12
N SER A 59 -19.79 18.79 12.12
CA SER A 59 -18.64 18.05 11.60
C SER A 59 -17.62 18.97 10.95
N VAL A 60 -16.36 18.57 10.99
CA VAL A 60 -15.26 19.20 10.26
C VAL A 60 -15.10 18.46 8.94
N LYS A 61 -15.25 19.17 7.82
CA LYS A 61 -14.98 18.62 6.48
C LYS A 61 -13.94 19.47 5.78
N LEU A 62 -13.03 18.81 5.09
CA LEU A 62 -12.00 19.47 4.29
C LEU A 62 -12.61 20.08 3.02
N LYS A 63 -12.13 21.27 2.64
CA LYS A 63 -12.19 21.79 1.27
C LYS A 63 -11.05 21.20 0.44
N ASP A 64 -11.08 21.36 -0.86
CA ASP A 64 -10.01 20.89 -1.76
C ASP A 64 -8.64 21.45 -1.33
N ALA A 65 -8.58 22.74 -0.98
CA ALA A 65 -7.35 23.37 -0.44
C ALA A 65 -6.90 22.73 0.88
N GLY A 66 -7.85 22.33 1.75
CA GLY A 66 -7.57 21.60 2.98
C GLY A 66 -6.99 20.21 2.72
N ALA A 67 -7.53 19.48 1.75
CA ALA A 67 -7.01 18.19 1.35
C ALA A 67 -5.58 18.27 0.79
N VAL A 68 -5.30 19.31 -0.02
CA VAL A 68 -3.95 19.59 -0.51
C VAL A 68 -3.01 19.90 0.64
N LEU A 69 -3.41 20.81 1.56
CA LEU A 69 -2.58 21.15 2.71
C LEU A 69 -2.35 19.94 3.64
N ALA A 70 -3.33 19.08 3.87
CA ALA A 70 -3.17 17.90 4.70
C ALA A 70 -2.04 17.00 4.18
N ARG A 71 -2.03 16.69 2.88
CA ARG A 71 -0.94 15.92 2.27
C ARG A 71 0.42 16.59 2.42
N GLN A 72 0.51 17.91 2.18
CA GLN A 72 1.79 18.62 2.30
C GLN A 72 2.25 18.75 3.76
N ALA A 73 1.34 19.01 4.70
CA ALA A 73 1.64 19.09 6.11
C ALA A 73 2.17 17.77 6.68
N THR A 74 1.57 16.64 6.26
CA THR A 74 2.06 15.29 6.62
C THR A 74 3.51 15.10 6.18
N LYS A 75 3.83 15.43 4.92
CA LYS A 75 5.22 15.37 4.41
C LYS A 75 6.19 16.20 5.22
N ILE A 76 5.83 17.45 5.51
CA ILE A 76 6.69 18.38 6.26
C ILE A 76 6.95 17.84 7.67
N LEU A 77 5.93 17.39 8.37
CA LEU A 77 6.08 16.88 9.73
C LEU A 77 6.90 15.59 9.76
N HIS A 78 6.67 14.68 8.83
CA HIS A 78 7.46 13.46 8.71
C HIS A 78 8.96 13.75 8.47
N LEU A 79 9.27 14.67 7.55
CA LEU A 79 10.65 15.09 7.30
C LEU A 79 11.31 15.67 8.55
N ILE A 80 10.58 16.44 9.38
CA ILE A 80 11.11 17.03 10.60
C ILE A 80 11.29 15.97 11.68
N GLU A 81 10.37 15.05 11.82
CA GLU A 81 10.43 13.94 12.77
C GLU A 81 11.60 13.00 12.47
N ALA A 82 11.99 12.85 11.21
CA ALA A 82 13.15 12.09 10.78
C ALA A 82 14.51 12.76 11.06
N ILE A 83 14.55 14.09 11.40
CA ILE A 83 15.83 14.81 11.62
C ILE A 83 16.69 14.21 12.74
N PRO A 84 16.16 13.95 13.97
CA PRO A 84 16.99 13.41 15.05
C PRO A 84 17.64 12.09 14.69
N GLU A 85 16.91 11.26 13.99
CA GLU A 85 17.34 9.93 13.55
C GLU A 85 18.44 10.04 12.47
N ARG A 86 18.22 10.90 11.46
CA ARG A 86 19.22 11.15 10.42
C ARG A 86 20.52 11.73 10.99
N LEU A 87 20.43 12.57 12.01
CA LEU A 87 21.60 13.09 12.74
C LEU A 87 22.28 11.97 13.56
N GLY A 88 21.51 11.06 14.17
CA GLY A 88 22.03 9.91 14.90
C GLY A 88 22.66 8.85 13.98
N ALA A 89 22.10 8.63 12.81
CA ALA A 89 22.60 7.70 11.80
C ALA A 89 23.97 8.12 11.19
N VAL A 90 24.30 9.40 11.20
CA VAL A 90 25.63 9.90 10.84
C VAL A 90 26.71 9.40 11.84
N ALA A 91 26.30 9.08 13.07
CA ALA A 91 27.22 8.64 14.13
C ALA A 91 27.34 7.10 14.25
N ASN A 92 26.33 6.31 13.80
CA ASN A 92 26.35 4.85 13.92
C ASN A 92 25.45 4.17 12.89
N LEU A 93 26.05 3.41 11.96
CA LEU A 93 25.34 2.60 10.94
C LEU A 93 24.47 1.44 11.52
N GLU A 94 24.47 1.26 12.84
CA GLU A 94 23.85 0.11 13.52
C GLU A 94 22.45 0.40 14.09
N ARG A 95 21.98 1.64 14.01
CA ARG A 95 20.67 2.04 14.54
C ARG A 95 19.92 2.92 13.55
N GLY A 96 18.62 2.74 13.49
CA GLY A 96 17.75 3.56 12.62
C GLY A 96 16.34 3.00 12.57
N GLU A 97 15.46 3.73 11.91
CA GLU A 97 14.09 3.32 11.62
C GLU A 97 13.86 3.35 10.11
N VAL A 98 13.11 2.39 9.59
CA VAL A 98 12.70 2.34 8.19
C VAL A 98 11.22 2.02 8.12
N SER A 99 10.44 2.92 7.53
CA SER A 99 9.03 2.70 7.26
C SER A 99 8.85 2.01 5.91
N VAL A 100 8.21 0.83 5.92
CA VAL A 100 8.05 -0.04 4.76
C VAL A 100 6.59 -0.28 4.46
N GLY A 101 6.14 0.16 3.29
CA GLY A 101 4.81 -0.14 2.78
C GLY A 101 4.81 -1.43 1.98
N ILE A 102 3.87 -2.32 2.24
CA ILE A 102 3.82 -3.65 1.62
C ILE A 102 2.43 -3.88 1.01
N ILE A 103 2.38 -4.21 -0.29
CA ILE A 103 1.11 -4.62 -0.90
C ILE A 103 0.65 -5.99 -0.41
N GLY A 104 -0.67 -6.19 -0.40
CA GLY A 104 -1.28 -7.39 0.17
C GLY A 104 -0.75 -8.72 -0.33
N THR A 105 -0.29 -8.84 -1.60
CA THR A 105 0.31 -10.08 -2.13
C THR A 105 1.72 -10.32 -1.59
N ALA A 106 2.54 -9.26 -1.46
CA ALA A 106 3.89 -9.35 -0.91
C ALA A 106 3.88 -9.63 0.61
N GLY A 107 2.77 -9.31 1.29
CA GLY A 107 2.58 -9.58 2.72
C GLY A 107 2.66 -11.06 3.12
N TYR A 108 2.58 -11.98 2.19
CA TYR A 108 2.76 -13.42 2.47
C TYR A 108 4.23 -13.86 2.45
N VAL A 109 5.11 -13.09 1.82
CA VAL A 109 6.53 -13.42 1.65
C VAL A 109 7.43 -12.48 2.44
N MET A 110 7.17 -11.18 2.39
CA MET A 110 8.04 -10.16 2.97
C MET A 110 8.27 -10.27 4.48
N PRO A 111 7.30 -10.68 5.33
CA PRO A 111 7.58 -10.86 6.75
C PRO A 111 8.73 -11.81 7.03
N LYS A 112 8.87 -12.91 6.26
CA LYS A 112 9.98 -13.85 6.39
C LYS A 112 11.31 -13.22 6.00
N VAL A 113 11.33 -12.43 4.93
CA VAL A 113 12.51 -11.72 4.44
C VAL A 113 12.94 -10.64 5.43
N LEU A 114 11.98 -9.82 5.90
CA LEU A 114 12.23 -8.74 6.84
C LEU A 114 12.67 -9.26 8.23
N ALA A 115 12.13 -10.40 8.67
CA ALA A 115 12.60 -11.06 9.89
C ALA A 115 14.06 -11.54 9.78
N SER A 116 14.51 -11.93 8.59
CA SER A 116 15.92 -12.26 8.36
C SER A 116 16.77 -11.00 8.42
N TYR A 117 16.33 -9.90 7.82
CA TYR A 117 17.01 -8.61 7.91
C TYR A 117 17.14 -8.13 9.37
N GLN A 118 16.07 -8.19 10.16
CA GLN A 118 16.10 -7.76 11.57
C GLN A 118 17.08 -8.59 12.44
N ARG A 119 17.26 -9.88 12.12
CA ARG A 119 18.26 -10.71 12.83
C ARG A 119 19.69 -10.26 12.54
N GLU A 120 19.97 -9.82 11.32
CA GLU A 120 21.28 -9.31 10.91
C GLU A 120 21.52 -7.86 11.38
N HIS A 121 20.42 -7.08 11.54
CA HIS A 121 20.44 -5.67 11.91
C HIS A 121 19.51 -5.37 13.09
N PRO A 122 19.81 -5.88 14.31
CA PRO A 122 18.90 -5.80 15.46
C PRO A 122 18.68 -4.37 15.99
N GLY A 123 19.53 -3.43 15.61
CA GLY A 123 19.39 -2.01 15.96
C GLY A 123 18.50 -1.21 15.03
N ILE A 124 18.03 -1.80 13.91
CA ILE A 124 17.13 -1.14 12.97
C ILE A 124 15.68 -1.52 13.28
N GLN A 125 14.87 -0.52 13.55
CA GLN A 125 13.42 -0.68 13.73
C GLN A 125 12.73 -0.64 12.36
N LEU A 126 11.80 -1.58 12.13
CA LEU A 126 10.94 -1.58 10.94
C LEU A 126 9.53 -1.19 11.34
N ASP A 127 9.01 -0.14 10.72
CA ASP A 127 7.58 0.21 10.77
C ASP A 127 6.89 -0.28 9.50
N LEU A 128 5.87 -1.15 9.63
CA LEU A 128 5.27 -1.86 8.52
C LEU A 128 3.83 -1.38 8.28
N MET A 129 3.60 -0.86 7.09
CA MET A 129 2.27 -0.47 6.60
C MET A 129 1.79 -1.46 5.54
N MET A 130 0.59 -2.02 5.72
CA MET A 130 -0.05 -2.86 4.70
C MET A 130 -1.12 -2.09 3.94
N GLY A 131 -1.18 -2.27 2.62
CA GLY A 131 -2.18 -1.61 1.80
C GLY A 131 -2.33 -2.22 0.41
N ASN A 132 -3.25 -1.67 -0.39
CA ASN A 132 -3.28 -1.96 -1.83
C ASN A 132 -2.26 -1.09 -2.58
N ARG A 133 -2.13 -1.31 -3.89
CA ARG A 133 -1.15 -0.60 -4.72
C ARG A 133 -1.29 0.93 -4.64
N ASN A 134 -2.53 1.45 -4.67
CA ASN A 134 -2.77 2.89 -4.61
C ASN A 134 -2.42 3.46 -3.24
N THR A 135 -2.82 2.78 -2.16
CA THR A 135 -2.51 3.20 -0.79
C THR A 135 -1.00 3.28 -0.55
N ILE A 136 -0.25 2.26 -0.98
CA ILE A 136 1.22 2.24 -0.84
C ILE A 136 1.86 3.29 -1.75
N TRP A 137 1.34 3.46 -2.98
CA TRP A 137 1.82 4.49 -3.89
C TRP A 137 1.65 5.90 -3.32
N ASP A 138 0.47 6.21 -2.80
CA ASP A 138 0.20 7.50 -2.17
C ASP A 138 1.12 7.74 -0.97
N ALA A 139 1.36 6.71 -0.15
CA ALA A 139 2.26 6.78 1.00
C ALA A 139 3.73 7.03 0.61
N ILE A 140 4.21 6.45 -0.51
CA ILE A 140 5.52 6.79 -1.10
C ILE A 140 5.56 8.27 -1.50
N LEU A 141 4.58 8.70 -2.31
CA LEU A 141 4.52 10.07 -2.81
C LEU A 141 4.38 11.09 -1.69
N ASP A 142 3.70 10.73 -0.61
CA ASP A 142 3.52 11.57 0.57
C ASP A 142 4.71 11.53 1.54
N GLY A 143 5.70 10.64 1.29
CA GLY A 143 6.85 10.46 2.17
C GLY A 143 6.48 9.89 3.54
N THR A 144 5.31 9.24 3.65
CA THR A 144 4.87 8.55 4.87
C THR A 144 5.63 7.24 5.07
N ILE A 145 6.09 6.63 3.98
CA ILE A 145 6.95 5.45 3.98
C ILE A 145 8.23 5.72 3.17
N ASP A 146 9.33 5.11 3.59
CA ASP A 146 10.63 5.22 2.94
C ASP A 146 10.74 4.29 1.74
N ILE A 147 10.27 3.05 1.89
CA ILE A 147 10.30 2.01 0.85
C ILE A 147 8.91 1.41 0.69
N GLY A 148 8.41 1.39 -0.55
CA GLY A 148 7.20 0.65 -0.91
C GLY A 148 7.54 -0.65 -1.63
N ILE A 149 7.03 -1.78 -1.13
CA ILE A 149 7.14 -3.08 -1.80
C ILE A 149 5.87 -3.32 -2.58
N MET A 150 5.97 -3.35 -3.92
CA MET A 150 4.82 -3.48 -4.81
C MET A 150 5.15 -4.27 -6.08
N GLY A 151 4.13 -4.57 -6.88
CA GLY A 151 4.28 -5.01 -8.26
C GLY A 151 4.78 -3.85 -9.13
N THR A 152 4.68 -3.98 -10.46
CA THR A 152 5.15 -2.95 -11.40
C THR A 152 4.72 -1.56 -10.93
N PRO A 153 5.66 -0.66 -10.60
CA PRO A 153 5.34 0.71 -10.21
C PRO A 153 4.72 1.48 -11.38
N PRO A 154 3.97 2.57 -11.12
CA PRO A 154 3.62 3.53 -12.15
C PRO A 154 4.87 4.17 -12.75
N GLU A 155 4.77 4.63 -14.01
CA GLU A 155 5.81 5.45 -14.62
C GLU A 155 5.81 6.83 -13.98
N ASP A 156 6.87 7.15 -13.24
CA ASP A 156 7.09 8.44 -12.62
C ASP A 156 8.60 8.72 -12.56
N THR A 157 9.01 9.92 -12.98
CA THR A 157 10.41 10.32 -13.01
C THR A 157 10.98 10.63 -11.63
N ASN A 158 10.13 10.79 -10.61
CA ASN A 158 10.53 11.12 -9.24
C ASN A 158 10.77 9.89 -8.37
N ILE A 159 10.71 8.69 -8.95
CA ILE A 159 10.92 7.43 -8.20
C ILE A 159 12.16 6.69 -8.68
N GLN A 160 12.68 5.87 -7.79
CA GLN A 160 13.63 4.81 -8.10
C GLN A 160 13.02 3.47 -7.70
N SER A 161 13.23 2.46 -8.51
CA SER A 161 12.72 1.11 -8.25
C SER A 161 13.80 0.06 -8.54
N GLU A 162 13.92 -0.91 -7.64
CA GLU A 162 14.81 -2.06 -7.75
C GLU A 162 13.97 -3.34 -7.74
N VAL A 163 14.33 -4.30 -8.59
CA VAL A 163 13.69 -5.62 -8.59
C VAL A 163 14.15 -6.38 -7.35
N ILE A 164 13.20 -6.90 -6.57
CA ILE A 164 13.48 -7.61 -5.31
C ILE A 164 12.90 -9.03 -5.28
N GLY A 165 12.37 -9.51 -6.38
CA GLY A 165 11.87 -10.87 -6.48
C GLY A 165 10.89 -11.08 -7.62
N ILE A 166 10.51 -12.32 -7.79
CA ILE A 166 9.52 -12.77 -8.78
C ILE A 166 8.35 -13.40 -8.03
N HIS A 167 7.15 -13.18 -8.52
CA HIS A 167 5.96 -13.91 -8.11
C HIS A 167 5.12 -14.28 -9.33
N ARG A 168 4.29 -15.31 -9.15
CA ARG A 168 3.45 -15.83 -10.23
C ARG A 168 1.99 -15.63 -9.91
N LEU A 169 1.22 -15.22 -10.90
CA LEU A 169 -0.23 -15.20 -10.77
C LEU A 169 -0.80 -16.46 -11.45
N ILE A 170 -1.63 -17.16 -10.73
CA ILE A 170 -2.27 -18.41 -11.14
C ILE A 170 -3.77 -18.31 -10.98
N PHE A 171 -4.54 -18.96 -11.84
CA PHE A 171 -5.97 -19.16 -11.58
C PHE A 171 -6.17 -20.31 -10.62
N VAL A 172 -6.99 -20.08 -9.61
CA VAL A 172 -7.31 -21.07 -8.58
C VAL A 172 -8.81 -21.25 -8.43
N ALA A 173 -9.19 -22.48 -8.06
CA ALA A 173 -10.56 -22.88 -7.81
C ALA A 173 -10.64 -23.86 -6.64
N HIS A 174 -11.86 -24.06 -6.11
CA HIS A 174 -12.14 -25.18 -5.20
C HIS A 174 -11.92 -26.52 -5.94
N PRO A 175 -11.34 -27.56 -5.32
CA PRO A 175 -11.05 -28.83 -5.98
C PRO A 175 -12.26 -29.51 -6.68
N ASN A 176 -13.46 -29.29 -6.13
CA ASN A 176 -14.71 -29.83 -6.71
C ASN A 176 -15.30 -28.92 -7.81
N HIS A 177 -14.62 -27.83 -8.20
CA HIS A 177 -15.10 -26.99 -9.28
C HIS A 177 -15.08 -27.74 -10.62
N PRO A 178 -16.09 -27.58 -11.50
CA PRO A 178 -16.16 -28.34 -12.77
C PRO A 178 -14.90 -28.20 -13.65
N LEU A 179 -14.27 -27.01 -13.67
CA LEU A 179 -13.03 -26.79 -14.42
C LEU A 179 -11.85 -27.64 -13.91
N CYS A 180 -11.84 -28.01 -12.63
CA CYS A 180 -10.80 -28.85 -12.04
C CYS A 180 -10.88 -30.35 -12.48
N GLN A 181 -11.99 -30.73 -13.08
CA GLN A 181 -12.22 -32.10 -13.58
C GLN A 181 -11.78 -32.26 -15.05
N LEU A 182 -11.42 -31.17 -15.71
CA LEU A 182 -10.97 -31.19 -17.10
C LEU A 182 -9.46 -31.47 -17.14
N ASP A 183 -9.06 -32.52 -17.81
CA ASP A 183 -7.64 -32.91 -17.97
C ASP A 183 -7.08 -32.30 -19.26
N ARG A 184 -7.15 -30.98 -19.36
CA ARG A 184 -6.61 -30.21 -20.48
C ARG A 184 -6.43 -28.74 -20.11
N GLU A 185 -5.67 -28.03 -20.92
CA GLU A 185 -5.55 -26.58 -20.82
C GLU A 185 -6.89 -25.88 -21.08
N LEU A 186 -7.16 -24.84 -20.31
CA LEU A 186 -8.40 -24.05 -20.34
C LEU A 186 -8.14 -22.72 -21.06
N THR A 187 -9.10 -22.29 -21.85
CA THR A 187 -9.03 -21.00 -22.53
C THR A 187 -9.64 -19.87 -21.70
N PRO A 188 -9.24 -18.61 -21.91
CA PRO A 188 -9.86 -17.44 -21.26
C PRO A 188 -11.37 -17.36 -21.50
N LYS A 189 -11.85 -17.79 -22.70
CA LYS A 189 -13.28 -17.83 -23.05
C LYS A 189 -14.09 -18.82 -22.23
N GLU A 190 -13.45 -19.87 -21.72
CA GLU A 190 -14.11 -20.83 -20.82
C GLU A 190 -14.22 -20.27 -19.42
N LEU A 191 -13.16 -19.63 -18.92
CA LEU A 191 -13.13 -19.07 -17.57
C LEU A 191 -14.20 -18.01 -17.36
N ILE A 192 -14.43 -17.10 -18.34
CA ILE A 192 -15.41 -16.03 -18.21
C ILE A 192 -16.87 -16.51 -18.15
N LYS A 193 -17.13 -17.79 -18.47
CA LYS A 193 -18.46 -18.41 -18.30
C LYS A 193 -18.75 -18.77 -16.84
N HIS A 194 -17.73 -18.80 -15.99
CA HIS A 194 -17.83 -19.08 -14.56
C HIS A 194 -17.82 -17.80 -13.75
N GLN A 195 -18.25 -17.88 -12.49
CA GLN A 195 -18.20 -16.72 -11.60
C GLN A 195 -16.74 -16.36 -11.31
N LEU A 196 -16.33 -15.17 -11.72
CA LEU A 196 -15.03 -14.60 -11.35
C LEU A 196 -15.13 -13.90 -10.00
N ILE A 197 -14.08 -14.06 -9.19
CA ILE A 197 -13.88 -13.29 -7.97
C ILE A 197 -12.64 -12.43 -8.20
N ALA A 198 -12.77 -11.13 -8.03
CA ALA A 198 -11.71 -10.17 -8.34
C ALA A 198 -11.40 -9.29 -7.13
N ARG A 199 -10.19 -8.78 -7.10
CA ARG A 199 -9.79 -7.74 -6.16
C ARG A 199 -10.47 -6.40 -6.49
N GLU A 200 -10.45 -5.52 -5.52
CA GLU A 200 -10.93 -4.14 -5.61
C GLU A 200 -10.20 -3.32 -6.67
N VAL A 201 -10.77 -2.18 -7.05
CA VAL A 201 -10.11 -1.18 -7.90
C VAL A 201 -8.88 -0.62 -7.17
N GLY A 202 -7.76 -0.50 -7.90
CA GLY A 202 -6.47 -0.10 -7.31
C GLY A 202 -5.56 -1.27 -6.92
N SER A 203 -6.04 -2.52 -7.00
CA SER A 203 -5.22 -3.72 -6.82
C SER A 203 -4.44 -4.06 -8.09
N GLY A 204 -3.15 -4.38 -7.94
CA GLY A 204 -2.31 -4.87 -9.04
C GLY A 204 -2.79 -6.21 -9.61
N THR A 205 -3.34 -7.10 -8.78
CA THR A 205 -3.91 -8.38 -9.20
C THR A 205 -5.16 -8.18 -10.05
N ARG A 206 -6.02 -7.19 -9.70
CA ARG A 206 -7.16 -6.83 -10.54
C ARG A 206 -6.72 -6.31 -11.91
N LEU A 207 -5.70 -5.45 -11.94
CA LEU A 207 -5.14 -4.95 -13.21
C LEU A 207 -4.60 -6.10 -14.06
N ALA A 208 -3.91 -7.06 -13.45
CA ALA A 208 -3.40 -8.25 -14.15
C ALA A 208 -4.54 -9.12 -14.70
N MET A 209 -5.60 -9.35 -13.92
CA MET A 209 -6.78 -10.10 -14.36
C MET A 209 -7.46 -9.40 -15.54
N ALA A 210 -7.67 -8.09 -15.46
CA ALA A 210 -8.28 -7.31 -16.53
C ALA A 210 -7.41 -7.33 -17.80
N ALA A 211 -6.09 -7.20 -17.67
CA ALA A 211 -5.16 -7.28 -18.79
C ALA A 211 -5.15 -8.67 -19.43
N TYR A 212 -5.20 -9.74 -18.62
CA TYR A 212 -5.23 -11.11 -19.10
C TYR A 212 -6.47 -11.39 -19.95
N PHE A 213 -7.64 -11.00 -19.48
CA PHE A 213 -8.88 -11.19 -20.23
C PHE A 213 -9.09 -10.17 -21.36
N GLY A 214 -8.48 -8.98 -21.28
CA GLY A 214 -8.67 -7.90 -22.24
C GLY A 214 -10.16 -7.56 -22.45
N ALA A 215 -10.60 -7.48 -23.68
CA ALA A 215 -12.01 -7.20 -24.01
C ALA A 215 -12.98 -8.26 -23.47
N LEU A 216 -12.54 -9.51 -23.25
CA LEU A 216 -13.38 -10.57 -22.70
C LEU A 216 -13.81 -10.28 -21.26
N PHE A 217 -13.05 -9.48 -20.49
CA PHE A 217 -13.41 -9.18 -19.10
C PHE A 217 -14.79 -8.52 -18.96
N HIS A 218 -15.17 -7.72 -19.96
CA HIS A 218 -16.49 -7.08 -20.04
C HIS A 218 -17.58 -7.99 -20.62
N GLN A 219 -17.20 -9.15 -21.16
CA GLN A 219 -18.12 -10.15 -21.72
C GLN A 219 -18.41 -11.29 -20.75
N ALA A 220 -17.91 -11.22 -19.53
CA ALA A 220 -18.18 -12.23 -18.50
C ALA A 220 -19.69 -12.42 -18.31
N THR A 221 -20.13 -13.66 -18.20
CA THR A 221 -21.55 -14.04 -18.04
C THR A 221 -22.18 -13.38 -16.81
N ARG A 222 -21.38 -13.12 -15.78
CA ARG A 222 -21.78 -12.41 -14.55
C ARG A 222 -20.69 -11.42 -14.18
N PRO A 223 -21.04 -10.24 -13.61
CA PRO A 223 -20.04 -9.31 -13.10
C PRO A 223 -19.22 -10.02 -12.02
N PRO A 224 -17.91 -9.73 -11.92
CA PRO A 224 -17.06 -10.29 -10.87
C PRO A 224 -17.56 -9.91 -9.48
N ILE A 225 -17.49 -10.87 -8.55
CA ILE A 225 -17.58 -10.55 -7.11
C ILE A 225 -16.31 -9.80 -6.74
N VAL A 226 -16.44 -8.65 -6.08
CA VAL A 226 -15.30 -7.80 -5.75
C VAL A 226 -15.03 -7.84 -4.25
N LEU A 227 -13.81 -8.17 -3.87
CA LEU A 227 -13.33 -8.22 -2.49
C LEU A 227 -12.00 -7.45 -2.38
N ASP A 228 -11.74 -6.88 -1.22
CA ASP A 228 -10.59 -6.02 -0.96
C ASP A 228 -9.38 -6.74 -0.31
N THR A 229 -9.54 -8.02 0.03
CA THR A 229 -8.47 -8.83 0.63
C THR A 229 -8.25 -10.14 -0.11
N ASN A 230 -6.99 -10.60 -0.15
CA ASN A 230 -6.67 -11.93 -0.68
C ASN A 230 -7.33 -13.04 0.16
N GLU A 231 -7.40 -12.84 1.48
CA GLU A 231 -8.03 -13.82 2.38
C GLU A 231 -9.52 -13.94 2.10
N GLY A 232 -10.24 -12.82 1.94
CA GLY A 232 -11.66 -12.85 1.55
C GLY A 232 -11.90 -13.59 0.24
N ILE A 233 -11.02 -13.44 -0.75
CA ILE A 233 -11.09 -14.17 -2.02
C ILE A 233 -10.86 -15.67 -1.79
N LYS A 234 -9.81 -16.05 -1.04
CA LYS A 234 -9.54 -17.47 -0.73
C LYS A 234 -10.74 -18.13 -0.06
N GLN A 235 -11.31 -17.49 0.98
CA GLN A 235 -12.48 -18.03 1.68
C GLN A 235 -13.70 -18.15 0.77
N SER A 236 -13.90 -17.21 -0.16
CA SER A 236 -14.98 -17.31 -1.15
C SER A 236 -14.78 -18.47 -2.14
N ILE A 237 -13.54 -18.71 -2.57
CA ILE A 237 -13.23 -19.86 -3.43
C ILE A 237 -13.45 -21.18 -2.66
N LEU A 238 -13.00 -21.25 -1.40
CA LEU A 238 -13.20 -22.40 -0.53
C LEU A 238 -14.69 -22.70 -0.30
N ALA A 239 -15.53 -21.67 -0.25
CA ALA A 239 -16.99 -21.79 -0.20
C ALA A 239 -17.63 -22.15 -1.55
N GLY A 240 -16.85 -22.33 -2.63
CA GLY A 240 -17.36 -22.68 -3.95
C GLY A 240 -18.01 -21.54 -4.72
N MET A 241 -17.76 -20.27 -4.34
CA MET A 241 -18.40 -19.12 -4.97
C MET A 241 -17.87 -18.80 -6.37
N GLY A 242 -16.70 -19.33 -6.77
CA GLY A 242 -16.14 -19.10 -8.10
C GLY A 242 -14.64 -19.33 -8.17
N ILE A 243 -14.00 -18.68 -9.14
CA ILE A 243 -12.57 -18.80 -9.44
C ILE A 243 -11.91 -17.42 -9.39
N SER A 244 -10.61 -17.37 -9.11
CA SER A 244 -9.87 -16.13 -9.08
C SER A 244 -8.45 -16.28 -9.64
N LEU A 245 -7.87 -15.15 -10.06
CA LEU A 245 -6.44 -14.98 -10.30
C LEU A 245 -5.79 -14.48 -9.01
N LEU A 246 -4.87 -15.24 -8.44
CA LEU A 246 -4.14 -14.89 -7.21
C LEU A 246 -2.64 -15.16 -7.39
N SER A 247 -1.83 -14.57 -6.52
CA SER A 247 -0.42 -14.95 -6.42
C SER A 247 -0.31 -16.36 -5.82
N ASP A 248 0.55 -17.20 -6.38
CA ASP A 248 0.86 -18.52 -5.87
C ASP A 248 1.29 -18.48 -4.39
N ALA A 249 2.12 -17.49 -4.02
CA ALA A 249 2.54 -17.28 -2.64
C ALA A 249 1.37 -17.01 -1.67
N THR A 250 0.27 -16.41 -2.14
CA THR A 250 -0.92 -16.18 -1.29
C THR A 250 -1.72 -17.44 -1.03
N CYS A 251 -1.57 -18.47 -1.88
CA CYS A 251 -2.34 -19.71 -1.85
C CYS A 251 -1.49 -20.93 -1.46
N GLU A 252 -0.23 -20.74 -1.10
CA GLU A 252 0.73 -21.82 -0.87
C GLU A 252 0.21 -22.87 0.12
N LEU A 253 -0.33 -22.45 1.25
CA LEU A 253 -0.87 -23.35 2.27
C LEU A 253 -2.07 -24.13 1.74
N GLU A 254 -3.01 -23.47 1.12
CA GLU A 254 -4.24 -24.10 0.60
C GLU A 254 -3.93 -25.05 -0.55
N LEU A 255 -2.98 -24.73 -1.41
CA LEU A 255 -2.54 -25.59 -2.50
C LEU A 255 -1.83 -26.83 -1.97
N ASN A 256 -0.92 -26.68 -1.01
CA ASN A 256 -0.16 -27.77 -0.40
C ASN A 256 -1.07 -28.76 0.36
N HIS A 257 -2.19 -28.28 0.91
CA HIS A 257 -3.17 -29.11 1.61
C HIS A 257 -4.34 -29.56 0.71
N GLY A 258 -4.31 -29.25 -0.58
CA GLY A 258 -5.36 -29.64 -1.53
C GLY A 258 -6.71 -28.95 -1.30
N LEU A 259 -6.74 -27.86 -0.54
CA LEU A 259 -7.94 -27.06 -0.28
C LEU A 259 -8.29 -26.17 -1.48
N LEU A 260 -7.29 -25.74 -2.24
CA LEU A 260 -7.41 -25.11 -3.54
C LEU A 260 -6.68 -25.92 -4.59
N LYS A 261 -7.07 -25.73 -5.85
CA LYS A 261 -6.42 -26.34 -7.01
C LYS A 261 -6.10 -25.27 -8.04
N THR A 262 -4.88 -25.31 -8.58
CA THR A 262 -4.48 -24.49 -9.73
C THR A 262 -5.19 -24.99 -10.97
N LEU A 263 -5.78 -24.07 -11.74
CA LEU A 263 -6.35 -24.36 -13.04
C LEU A 263 -5.26 -24.25 -14.12
N PRO A 264 -5.14 -25.24 -15.01
CA PRO A 264 -4.21 -25.17 -16.15
C PRO A 264 -4.81 -24.27 -17.23
N VAL A 265 -4.48 -22.98 -17.17
CA VAL A 265 -5.06 -21.97 -18.04
C VAL A 265 -4.01 -21.47 -19.02
N GLU A 266 -4.38 -21.34 -20.30
CA GLU A 266 -3.54 -20.83 -21.38
C GLU A 266 -2.85 -19.51 -21.00
N GLY A 267 -1.53 -19.45 -21.21
CA GLY A 267 -0.72 -18.27 -20.89
C GLY A 267 -0.48 -18.03 -19.40
N THR A 268 -0.79 -18.99 -18.52
CA THR A 268 -0.47 -18.92 -17.09
C THR A 268 0.51 -20.03 -16.67
N PRO A 269 1.31 -19.85 -15.61
CA PRO A 269 1.33 -18.71 -14.68
C PRO A 269 1.81 -17.41 -15.34
N LEU A 270 1.30 -16.26 -14.85
CA LEU A 270 1.79 -14.96 -15.28
C LEU A 270 2.97 -14.56 -14.37
N ASP A 271 4.17 -14.53 -14.90
CA ASP A 271 5.35 -14.08 -14.18
C ASP A 271 5.29 -12.57 -13.97
N ARG A 272 5.52 -12.14 -12.73
CA ARG A 272 5.51 -10.75 -12.28
C ARG A 272 6.71 -10.50 -11.39
N GLN A 273 7.15 -9.26 -11.35
CA GLN A 273 8.24 -8.84 -10.46
C GLN A 273 7.69 -8.04 -9.28
N TRP A 274 8.33 -8.21 -8.13
CA TRP A 274 8.22 -7.28 -7.01
C TRP A 274 9.34 -6.27 -7.08
N TYR A 275 8.99 -5.05 -6.73
CA TYR A 275 9.89 -3.92 -6.71
C TYR A 275 9.92 -3.29 -5.33
N ALA A 276 11.11 -2.91 -4.90
CA ALA A 276 11.27 -1.91 -3.85
C ALA A 276 11.28 -0.53 -4.54
N VAL A 277 10.36 0.33 -4.14
CA VAL A 277 10.12 1.63 -4.76
C VAL A 277 10.26 2.73 -3.72
N ARG A 278 10.92 3.83 -4.07
CA ARG A 278 11.15 4.99 -3.20
C ARG A 278 11.20 6.29 -3.99
N LEU A 279 11.12 7.42 -3.31
CA LEU A 279 11.35 8.72 -3.94
C LEU A 279 12.82 8.91 -4.34
N ALA A 280 13.07 9.39 -5.56
CA ALA A 280 14.42 9.59 -6.09
C ALA A 280 15.15 10.77 -5.42
N ASN A 281 14.41 11.80 -5.01
CA ASN A 281 14.96 13.09 -4.57
C ASN A 281 15.11 13.22 -3.05
N LEU A 282 14.90 12.15 -2.28
CA LEU A 282 15.17 12.14 -0.84
C LEU A 282 16.59 11.62 -0.58
N GLU A 283 17.31 12.30 0.30
CA GLU A 283 18.57 11.77 0.83
C GLU A 283 18.31 10.47 1.57
N ARG A 284 19.10 9.46 1.24
CA ARG A 284 18.97 8.12 1.82
C ARG A 284 19.49 8.12 3.25
N ASN A 285 18.68 7.63 4.18
CA ASN A 285 19.22 7.27 5.47
C ASN A 285 20.00 5.93 5.34
N PRO A 286 21.04 5.70 6.18
CA PRO A 286 21.83 4.48 6.11
C PRO A 286 21.02 3.18 6.34
N ALA A 287 19.98 3.22 7.18
CA ALA A 287 19.12 2.08 7.45
C ALA A 287 18.27 1.70 6.22
N GLU A 288 17.68 2.70 5.52
CA GLU A 288 16.99 2.52 4.24
C GLU A 288 17.91 1.88 3.19
N GLN A 289 19.15 2.42 3.06
CA GLN A 289 20.12 1.87 2.10
C GLN A 289 20.52 0.44 2.44
N SER A 290 20.67 0.12 3.73
CA SER A 290 20.98 -1.23 4.21
C SER A 290 19.85 -2.20 3.84
N LEU A 291 18.59 -1.83 4.15
CA LEU A 291 17.43 -2.67 3.83
C LEU A 291 17.29 -2.87 2.33
N LEU A 292 17.42 -1.80 1.52
CA LEU A 292 17.29 -1.91 0.07
C LEU A 292 18.34 -2.87 -0.52
N ARG A 293 19.61 -2.75 -0.09
CA ARG A 293 20.66 -3.68 -0.53
C ARG A 293 20.35 -5.11 -0.15
N PHE A 294 19.86 -5.32 1.08
CA PHE A 294 19.46 -6.65 1.54
C PHE A 294 18.36 -7.24 0.69
N LEU A 295 17.29 -6.46 0.38
CA LEU A 295 16.17 -6.90 -0.45
C LEU A 295 16.63 -7.29 -1.87
N VAL A 296 17.50 -6.49 -2.49
CA VAL A 296 18.05 -6.78 -3.84
C VAL A 296 18.90 -8.06 -3.83
N MET A 297 19.76 -8.24 -2.82
CA MET A 297 20.57 -9.45 -2.68
C MET A 297 19.75 -10.73 -2.48
N GLN A 298 18.56 -10.63 -1.86
CA GLN A 298 17.64 -11.78 -1.72
C GLN A 298 16.97 -12.16 -3.05
N ALA A 299 16.83 -11.21 -3.98
CA ALA A 299 16.25 -11.48 -5.31
C ALA A 299 17.19 -12.28 -6.24
N GLU A 300 18.51 -12.26 -5.95
CA GLU A 300 19.53 -12.97 -6.73
C GLU A 300 19.75 -14.42 -6.27
N ARG A 301 19.11 -14.81 -5.16
CA ARG A 301 19.19 -16.17 -4.58
C ARG A 301 17.98 -17.02 -4.93
#